data_d02c814e890615c51a1a01ef2b751820
#
_entry.id   d02c814e890615c51a1a01ef2b751820
#
_cell.length_a   1.000
_cell.length_b   1.000
_cell.length_c   1.000
_cell.angle_alpha   90.00
_cell.angle_beta   90.00
_cell.angle_gamma   90.00
#
_symmetry.space_group_name_H-M   'P 1'
#
loop_
_entity.id
_entity.type
_entity.pdbx_description
1 polymer ?
#
loop_
_entity_poly.entity_id
_entity_poly.type
_entity_poly.pdbx_seq_one_letter_code
_entity_poly.pdbx_strand_id
1 'polypeptide(L)'
;KKSELVINNVQAGNVIVGLASYGQSTYEDEYNSGIGSNGLTSARHDILSKYHAENYPDSFDPNTPEEVVYIGSKKMTDTIQIGQDIHKIGKLILSPTRTYLPVIKKVLEQYHKDITGMIHCTGGGQTKVLKFVKDVHIIKNNLLPIPPIFSLIQNEAKTDGKEMFQVFNMGHRLEIYTSQEAAQGIIEIAKQFNIDAQVIGHVEEYDNGKKLTIDSSIGTFEY
;
A
#
# COMPACT_ATOMS: atom_id res chain seq x y z
N LYS A 1 -17.83 18.50 10.76
CA LYS A 1 -17.84 19.97 10.50
C LYS A 1 -16.82 20.29 9.41
N LYS A 2 -17.00 21.39 8.64
CA LYS A 2 -16.00 21.80 7.61
C LYS A 2 -14.61 22.05 8.20
N SER A 3 -14.53 22.50 9.45
CA SER A 3 -13.27 22.74 10.17
C SER A 3 -12.49 21.47 10.53
N GLU A 4 -13.08 20.31 10.34
CA GLU A 4 -12.46 19.00 10.66
C GLU A 4 -12.01 18.25 9.41
N LEU A 5 -12.20 18.87 8.22
CA LEU A 5 -11.73 18.27 6.96
C LEU A 5 -10.23 18.50 6.80
N VAL A 6 -9.53 17.45 6.42
CA VAL A 6 -8.15 17.54 5.91
C VAL A 6 -8.24 17.94 4.44
N ILE A 7 -7.69 19.10 4.10
CA ILE A 7 -7.59 19.57 2.73
C ILE A 7 -6.17 19.30 2.26
N ASN A 8 -6.02 18.57 1.16
CA ASN A 8 -4.70 18.29 0.60
C ASN A 8 -4.06 19.59 0.08
N ASN A 9 -3.01 20.00 0.76
CA ASN A 9 -2.14 21.12 0.42
C ASN A 9 -0.67 20.69 0.62
N VAL A 10 -0.31 19.58 -0.02
CA VAL A 10 1.05 19.02 0.03
C VAL A 10 2.02 19.99 -0.63
N GLN A 11 3.10 20.33 0.08
CA GLN A 11 4.06 21.36 -0.34
C GLN A 11 5.50 20.95 0.00
N ALA A 12 6.44 21.60 -0.63
CA ALA A 12 7.86 21.44 -0.31
C ALA A 12 8.14 21.68 1.17
N GLY A 13 9.08 20.89 1.73
CA GLY A 13 9.38 20.86 3.16
C GLY A 13 8.52 19.88 3.97
N ASN A 14 7.43 19.33 3.42
CA ASN A 14 6.70 18.26 4.10
C ASN A 14 7.52 16.98 4.14
N VAL A 15 7.38 16.23 5.23
CA VAL A 15 7.76 14.83 5.31
C VAL A 15 6.54 13.92 5.13
N ILE A 16 6.77 12.68 4.78
CA ILE A 16 5.74 11.70 4.47
C ILE A 16 5.81 10.59 5.53
N VAL A 17 4.81 10.48 6.37
CA VAL A 17 4.67 9.34 7.29
C VAL A 17 3.84 8.27 6.60
N GLY A 18 4.46 7.10 6.33
CA GLY A 18 3.79 5.93 5.79
C GLY A 18 3.34 4.99 6.91
N LEU A 19 2.08 4.54 6.86
CA LEU A 19 1.52 3.55 7.78
C LEU A 19 1.39 2.19 7.09
N ALA A 20 1.90 1.14 7.73
CA ALA A 20 1.92 -0.21 7.18
C ALA A 20 0.53 -0.73 6.83
N SER A 21 0.43 -1.41 5.69
CA SER A 21 -0.77 -2.13 5.26
C SER A 21 -0.85 -3.54 5.83
N TYR A 22 0.25 -4.10 6.29
CA TYR A 22 0.46 -5.49 6.71
C TYR A 22 0.67 -5.61 8.23
N GLY A 23 0.82 -6.84 8.69
CA GLY A 23 0.98 -7.15 10.12
C GLY A 23 -0.37 -7.35 10.80
N GLN A 24 -0.42 -7.28 12.12
CA GLN A 24 -1.66 -7.40 12.88
C GLN A 24 -1.79 -6.22 13.84
N SER A 25 -2.77 -5.36 13.60
CA SER A 25 -3.07 -4.26 14.51
C SER A 25 -3.81 -4.77 15.76
N THR A 26 -3.90 -3.94 16.79
CA THR A 26 -4.59 -4.28 18.06
C THR A 26 -6.09 -4.53 17.91
N TYR A 27 -6.67 -4.22 16.76
CA TYR A 27 -8.09 -4.41 16.43
C TYR A 27 -8.30 -5.35 15.23
N GLU A 28 -7.29 -6.12 14.84
CA GLU A 28 -7.38 -7.19 13.84
C GLU A 28 -7.19 -8.55 14.53
N ASP A 29 -8.04 -9.52 14.17
CA ASP A 29 -8.01 -10.86 14.78
C ASP A 29 -6.93 -11.76 14.16
N GLU A 30 -6.53 -11.49 12.91
CA GLU A 30 -5.57 -12.29 12.15
C GLU A 30 -4.50 -11.39 11.50
N TYR A 31 -3.39 -11.99 11.08
CA TYR A 31 -2.38 -11.34 10.28
C TYR A 31 -2.96 -10.83 8.95
N ASN A 32 -2.71 -9.57 8.66
CA ASN A 32 -3.08 -8.92 7.40
C ASN A 32 -1.87 -8.92 6.45
N SER A 33 -2.05 -9.45 5.25
CA SER A 33 -0.97 -9.49 4.23
C SER A 33 -0.65 -8.11 3.62
N GLY A 34 -1.54 -7.15 3.79
CA GLY A 34 -1.46 -5.83 3.18
C GLY A 34 -2.05 -5.73 1.78
N ILE A 35 -2.55 -6.81 1.20
CA ILE A 35 -3.09 -6.81 -0.18
C ILE A 35 -4.32 -5.88 -0.30
N GLY A 36 -5.29 -6.02 0.60
CA GLY A 36 -6.57 -5.32 0.54
C GLY A 36 -7.36 -5.61 -0.73
N SER A 37 -8.40 -4.83 -1.00
CA SER A 37 -9.27 -5.03 -2.17
C SER A 37 -8.73 -4.44 -3.47
N ASN A 38 -7.84 -3.45 -3.40
CA ASN A 38 -7.26 -2.86 -4.61
C ASN A 38 -6.23 -3.82 -5.24
N GLY A 39 -6.36 -4.05 -6.53
CA GLY A 39 -5.51 -5.01 -7.25
C GLY A 39 -5.85 -6.48 -6.99
N LEU A 40 -6.93 -6.80 -6.23
CA LEU A 40 -7.29 -8.16 -5.88
C LEU A 40 -7.58 -9.04 -7.10
N THR A 41 -8.22 -8.50 -8.13
CA THR A 41 -8.50 -9.25 -9.37
C THR A 41 -7.20 -9.65 -10.05
N SER A 42 -6.27 -8.72 -10.26
CA SER A 42 -4.93 -9.00 -10.80
C SER A 42 -4.22 -10.04 -9.91
N ALA A 43 -4.08 -9.77 -8.62
CA ALA A 43 -3.39 -10.66 -7.69
C ALA A 43 -3.91 -12.11 -7.70
N ARG A 44 -5.22 -12.32 -7.85
CA ARG A 44 -5.79 -13.67 -7.97
C ARG A 44 -5.33 -14.36 -9.24
N HIS A 45 -5.41 -13.66 -10.37
CA HIS A 45 -4.99 -14.20 -11.66
C HIS A 45 -3.47 -14.40 -11.73
N ASP A 46 -2.71 -13.54 -11.08
CA ASP A 46 -1.25 -13.59 -11.04
C ASP A 46 -0.72 -14.75 -10.18
N ILE A 47 -1.35 -15.01 -9.04
CA ILE A 47 -0.87 -16.02 -8.07
C ILE A 47 -1.45 -17.42 -8.34
N LEU A 48 -2.76 -17.49 -8.65
CA LEU A 48 -3.45 -18.76 -8.70
C LEU A 48 -3.23 -19.47 -10.05
N SER A 49 -3.20 -20.81 -10.00
CA SER A 49 -2.97 -21.66 -11.17
C SER A 49 -4.26 -21.96 -11.95
N LYS A 50 -4.12 -22.42 -13.18
CA LYS A 50 -5.20 -22.89 -14.06
C LYS A 50 -6.16 -23.88 -13.39
N TYR A 51 -5.69 -24.61 -12.38
CA TYR A 51 -6.56 -25.46 -11.54
C TYR A 51 -7.83 -24.75 -11.08
N HIS A 52 -7.76 -23.44 -10.78
CA HIS A 52 -8.93 -22.67 -10.32
C HIS A 52 -9.91 -22.37 -11.46
N ALA A 53 -9.43 -22.11 -12.66
CA ALA A 53 -10.30 -21.95 -13.84
C ALA A 53 -11.06 -23.26 -14.15
N GLU A 54 -10.34 -24.39 -14.09
CA GLU A 54 -10.91 -25.70 -14.41
C GLU A 54 -11.96 -26.18 -13.39
N ASN A 55 -11.72 -25.92 -12.10
CA ASN A 55 -12.57 -26.42 -11.02
C ASN A 55 -13.62 -25.40 -10.54
N TYR A 56 -13.43 -24.11 -10.84
CA TYR A 56 -14.30 -23.02 -10.39
C TYR A 56 -14.53 -22.01 -11.54
N PRO A 57 -15.19 -22.39 -12.63
CA PRO A 57 -15.36 -21.54 -13.82
C PRO A 57 -16.12 -20.24 -13.53
N ASP A 58 -16.97 -20.20 -12.51
CA ASP A 58 -17.71 -19.00 -12.10
C ASP A 58 -16.84 -18.00 -11.31
N SER A 59 -15.56 -18.30 -11.05
CA SER A 59 -14.66 -17.48 -10.24
C SER A 59 -14.02 -16.32 -11.01
N PHE A 60 -14.21 -16.21 -12.31
CA PHE A 60 -13.69 -15.15 -13.17
C PHE A 60 -14.67 -14.79 -14.28
N ASP A 61 -14.50 -13.60 -14.89
CA ASP A 61 -15.32 -13.16 -16.00
C ASP A 61 -15.01 -14.02 -17.24
N PRO A 62 -15.99 -14.68 -17.88
CA PRO A 62 -15.78 -15.51 -19.06
C PRO A 62 -15.24 -14.73 -20.28
N ASN A 63 -15.34 -13.39 -20.29
CA ASN A 63 -14.75 -12.56 -21.32
C ASN A 63 -13.27 -12.22 -21.05
N THR A 64 -12.71 -12.63 -19.92
CA THR A 64 -11.28 -12.43 -19.64
C THR A 64 -10.45 -13.27 -20.61
N PRO A 65 -9.44 -12.68 -21.29
CA PRO A 65 -8.57 -13.45 -22.19
C PRO A 65 -7.90 -14.62 -21.45
N GLU A 66 -7.90 -15.79 -22.09
CA GLU A 66 -7.43 -17.04 -21.47
C GLU A 66 -5.97 -16.96 -21.00
N GLU A 67 -5.15 -16.22 -21.72
CA GLU A 67 -3.72 -16.01 -21.41
C GLU A 67 -3.46 -15.27 -20.10
N VAL A 68 -4.45 -14.57 -19.54
CA VAL A 68 -4.31 -13.84 -18.26
C VAL A 68 -5.15 -14.44 -17.13
N VAL A 69 -5.93 -15.51 -17.41
CA VAL A 69 -6.74 -16.19 -16.39
C VAL A 69 -5.88 -17.16 -15.59
N TYR A 70 -5.67 -16.89 -14.29
CA TYR A 70 -4.96 -17.77 -13.35
C TYR A 70 -3.63 -18.32 -13.89
N ILE A 71 -2.71 -17.39 -14.19
CA ILE A 71 -1.41 -17.69 -14.81
C ILE A 71 -0.34 -18.13 -13.83
N GLY A 72 -0.59 -17.99 -12.52
CA GLY A 72 0.34 -18.35 -11.47
C GLY A 72 0.45 -19.87 -11.26
N SER A 73 1.20 -20.26 -10.25
CA SER A 73 1.48 -21.65 -9.92
C SER A 73 0.76 -22.17 -8.67
N LYS A 74 0.11 -21.30 -7.87
CA LYS A 74 -0.38 -21.65 -6.53
C LYS A 74 -1.83 -22.09 -6.50
N LYS A 75 -2.15 -22.88 -5.45
CA LYS A 75 -3.53 -23.14 -5.01
C LYS A 75 -3.84 -22.32 -3.78
N MET A 76 -5.11 -22.03 -3.53
CA MET A 76 -5.55 -21.32 -2.31
C MET A 76 -5.17 -22.07 -1.03
N THR A 77 -5.01 -23.39 -1.09
CA THR A 77 -4.62 -24.24 0.04
C THR A 77 -3.11 -24.30 0.26
N ASP A 78 -2.31 -23.89 -0.71
CA ASP A 78 -0.85 -23.85 -0.58
C ASP A 78 -0.45 -22.86 0.51
N THR A 79 0.74 -23.04 1.05
CA THR A 79 1.23 -22.26 2.18
C THR A 79 2.55 -21.58 1.85
N ILE A 80 2.77 -20.42 2.51
CA ILE A 80 4.07 -19.75 2.58
C ILE A 80 4.43 -19.47 4.03
N GLN A 81 5.71 -19.43 4.32
CA GLN A 81 6.22 -19.03 5.63
C GLN A 81 6.44 -17.52 5.65
N ILE A 82 5.93 -16.86 6.70
CA ILE A 82 6.15 -15.42 6.96
C ILE A 82 6.63 -15.31 8.41
N GLY A 83 7.90 -14.94 8.59
CA GLY A 83 8.53 -15.01 9.89
C GLY A 83 8.56 -16.46 10.42
N GLN A 84 7.94 -16.68 11.57
CA GLN A 84 7.83 -18.01 12.18
C GLN A 84 6.51 -18.74 11.85
N ASP A 85 5.56 -18.04 11.25
CA ASP A 85 4.20 -18.52 10.99
C ASP A 85 4.04 -19.06 9.57
N ILE A 86 3.11 -20.02 9.42
CA ILE A 86 2.73 -20.59 8.14
C ILE A 86 1.34 -20.09 7.76
N HIS A 87 1.24 -19.46 6.60
CA HIS A 87 0.01 -18.86 6.11
C HIS A 87 -0.47 -19.52 4.82
N LYS A 88 -1.79 -19.77 4.72
CA LYS A 88 -2.40 -20.21 3.46
C LYS A 88 -2.51 -19.07 2.46
N ILE A 89 -2.19 -19.34 1.20
CA ILE A 89 -2.28 -18.37 0.09
C ILE A 89 -3.66 -17.73 0.02
N GLY A 90 -4.72 -18.52 0.12
CA GLY A 90 -6.09 -18.01 0.11
C GLY A 90 -6.37 -17.00 1.24
N LYS A 91 -5.85 -17.23 2.45
CA LYS A 91 -5.99 -16.29 3.56
C LYS A 91 -5.25 -14.97 3.30
N LEU A 92 -4.05 -15.05 2.73
CA LEU A 92 -3.26 -13.86 2.39
C LEU A 92 -3.94 -13.02 1.30
N ILE A 93 -4.44 -13.65 0.24
CA ILE A 93 -5.16 -12.98 -0.85
C ILE A 93 -6.46 -12.34 -0.33
N LEU A 94 -7.13 -12.95 0.63
CA LEU A 94 -8.40 -12.47 1.20
C LEU A 94 -8.21 -11.51 2.38
N SER A 95 -6.99 -11.12 2.72
CA SER A 95 -6.76 -10.12 3.77
C SER A 95 -7.53 -8.84 3.48
N PRO A 96 -8.34 -8.35 4.43
CA PRO A 96 -9.19 -7.19 4.21
C PRO A 96 -8.36 -5.91 4.06
N THR A 97 -8.95 -4.90 3.44
CA THR A 97 -8.38 -3.55 3.49
C THR A 97 -8.37 -3.08 4.94
N ARG A 98 -7.17 -2.84 5.50
CA ARG A 98 -7.03 -2.31 6.85
C ARG A 98 -7.75 -0.98 6.98
N THR A 99 -8.60 -0.85 8.00
CA THR A 99 -9.12 0.44 8.40
C THR A 99 -8.13 1.16 9.31
N TYR A 100 -7.87 2.43 9.02
CA TYR A 100 -6.99 3.26 9.86
C TYR A 100 -7.78 4.19 10.78
N LEU A 101 -9.11 4.07 10.81
CA LEU A 101 -9.98 4.99 11.56
C LEU A 101 -9.57 5.18 13.03
N PRO A 102 -9.24 4.12 13.82
CA PRO A 102 -8.82 4.30 15.22
C PRO A 102 -7.55 5.14 15.36
N VAL A 103 -6.57 4.93 14.46
CA VAL A 103 -5.30 5.68 14.42
C VAL A 103 -5.57 7.12 14.01
N ILE A 104 -6.26 7.32 12.88
CA ILE A 104 -6.50 8.64 12.31
C ILE A 104 -7.33 9.52 13.24
N LYS A 105 -8.27 8.94 13.98
CA LYS A 105 -9.00 9.70 15.00
C LYS A 105 -8.04 10.36 16.01
N LYS A 106 -7.11 9.60 16.59
CA LYS A 106 -6.11 10.12 17.54
C LYS A 106 -5.14 11.10 16.88
N VAL A 107 -4.70 10.80 15.67
CA VAL A 107 -3.81 11.69 14.91
C VAL A 107 -4.47 13.05 14.68
N LEU A 108 -5.73 13.06 14.23
CA LEU A 108 -6.46 14.32 13.99
C LEU A 108 -6.78 15.08 15.28
N GLU A 109 -7.02 14.40 16.39
CA GLU A 109 -7.22 15.04 17.69
C GLU A 109 -5.98 15.84 18.14
N GLN A 110 -4.77 15.41 17.77
CA GLN A 110 -3.52 16.01 18.25
C GLN A 110 -2.79 16.84 17.17
N TYR A 111 -2.83 16.43 15.91
CA TYR A 111 -1.98 16.95 14.83
C TYR A 111 -2.76 17.49 13.62
N HIS A 112 -4.08 17.70 13.74
CA HIS A 112 -4.91 18.13 12.59
C HIS A 112 -4.36 19.35 11.86
N LYS A 113 -3.77 20.30 12.59
CA LYS A 113 -3.25 21.56 12.03
C LYS A 113 -1.92 21.38 11.30
N ASP A 114 -1.18 20.32 11.63
CA ASP A 114 0.14 20.02 11.06
C ASP A 114 0.04 19.14 9.82
N ILE A 115 -1.16 18.57 9.55
CA ILE A 115 -1.39 17.68 8.41
C ILE A 115 -1.74 18.52 7.18
N THR A 116 -0.89 18.42 6.17
CA THR A 116 -1.06 19.10 4.87
C THR A 116 -1.66 18.20 3.81
N GLY A 117 -1.77 16.89 4.08
CA GLY A 117 -2.41 15.95 3.16
C GLY A 117 -2.46 14.54 3.70
N MET A 118 -3.42 13.78 3.20
CA MET A 118 -3.56 12.35 3.48
C MET A 118 -3.90 11.61 2.19
N ILE A 119 -3.12 10.59 1.86
CA ILE A 119 -3.30 9.81 0.64
C ILE A 119 -3.49 8.33 1.01
N HIS A 120 -4.64 7.79 0.66
CA HIS A 120 -4.90 6.36 0.75
C HIS A 120 -4.44 5.69 -0.55
N CYS A 121 -3.35 4.94 -0.52
CA CYS A 121 -2.68 4.33 -1.67
C CYS A 121 -3.49 3.16 -2.24
N THR A 122 -4.65 3.46 -2.81
CA THR A 122 -5.55 2.56 -3.52
C THR A 122 -5.89 3.14 -4.88
N GLY A 123 -6.13 2.32 -5.89
CA GLY A 123 -6.42 2.79 -7.25
C GLY A 123 -5.33 3.74 -7.80
N GLY A 124 -4.18 3.17 -8.09
CA GLY A 124 -2.97 3.87 -8.49
C GLY A 124 -1.79 3.65 -7.55
N GLY A 125 -1.94 2.74 -6.57
CA GLY A 125 -0.87 2.32 -5.67
C GLY A 125 -0.13 3.51 -5.06
N GLN A 126 1.18 3.46 -5.16
CA GLN A 126 2.08 4.50 -4.64
C GLN A 126 2.11 5.78 -5.48
N THR A 127 1.63 5.72 -6.73
CA THR A 127 1.58 6.89 -7.63
C THR A 127 0.32 7.74 -7.42
N LYS A 128 -0.59 7.30 -6.55
CA LYS A 128 -1.87 7.97 -6.27
C LYS A 128 -1.70 9.45 -5.93
N VAL A 129 -0.66 9.80 -5.19
CA VAL A 129 -0.37 11.17 -4.75
C VAL A 129 -0.30 12.16 -5.92
N LEU A 130 0.22 11.73 -7.07
CA LEU A 130 0.34 12.59 -8.27
C LEU A 130 -1.00 13.16 -8.78
N LYS A 131 -2.14 12.58 -8.36
CA LYS A 131 -3.47 13.09 -8.70
C LYS A 131 -3.89 14.30 -7.86
N PHE A 132 -3.16 14.59 -6.77
CA PHE A 132 -3.55 15.57 -5.75
C PHE A 132 -2.50 16.64 -5.49
N VAL A 133 -1.38 16.61 -6.22
CA VAL A 133 -0.26 17.56 -6.04
C VAL A 133 0.05 18.30 -7.33
N LYS A 134 0.71 19.46 -7.19
CA LYS A 134 1.17 20.29 -8.28
C LYS A 134 2.47 21.00 -7.86
N ASP A 135 3.37 21.19 -8.81
CA ASP A 135 4.61 21.95 -8.64
C ASP A 135 5.49 21.42 -7.47
N VAL A 136 5.52 20.10 -7.31
CA VAL A 136 6.33 19.42 -6.29
C VAL A 136 6.95 18.12 -6.82
N HIS A 137 8.09 17.76 -6.23
CA HIS A 137 8.72 16.46 -6.36
C HIS A 137 8.51 15.66 -5.08
N ILE A 138 7.79 14.56 -5.19
CA ILE A 138 7.61 13.59 -4.12
C ILE A 138 8.75 12.59 -4.16
N ILE A 139 9.50 12.46 -3.08
CA ILE A 139 10.62 11.51 -2.97
C ILE A 139 10.30 10.52 -1.85
N LYS A 140 10.18 9.23 -2.22
CA LYS A 140 9.96 8.11 -1.29
C LYS A 140 11.22 7.22 -1.31
N ASN A 141 12.11 7.41 -0.35
CA ASN A 141 13.44 6.80 -0.32
C ASN A 141 13.74 6.02 0.97
N ASN A 142 12.75 5.86 1.83
CA ASN A 142 12.86 5.09 3.06
C ASN A 142 11.56 4.30 3.29
N LEU A 143 11.25 3.39 2.36
CA LEU A 143 10.00 2.65 2.38
C LEU A 143 9.97 1.61 3.50
N LEU A 144 8.77 1.28 3.97
CA LEU A 144 8.54 0.08 4.78
C LEU A 144 8.89 -1.18 3.97
N PRO A 145 9.24 -2.30 4.63
CA PRO A 145 9.50 -3.56 3.95
C PRO A 145 8.34 -3.98 3.04
N ILE A 146 8.66 -4.52 1.86
CA ILE A 146 7.67 -5.06 0.94
C ILE A 146 7.11 -6.36 1.52
N PRO A 147 5.79 -6.45 1.79
CA PRO A 147 5.17 -7.67 2.29
C PRO A 147 5.32 -8.85 1.32
N PRO A 148 5.49 -10.07 1.83
CA PRO A 148 5.72 -11.27 1.03
C PRO A 148 4.68 -11.52 -0.07
N ILE A 149 3.43 -11.10 0.14
CA ILE A 149 2.36 -11.23 -0.86
C ILE A 149 2.68 -10.49 -2.16
N PHE A 150 3.29 -9.29 -2.09
CA PHE A 150 3.64 -8.51 -3.28
C PHE A 150 4.85 -9.11 -4.00
N SER A 151 5.83 -9.64 -3.27
CA SER A 151 6.93 -10.40 -3.87
C SER A 151 6.43 -11.68 -4.56
N LEU A 152 5.43 -12.34 -3.97
CA LEU A 152 4.80 -13.51 -4.59
C LEU A 152 4.11 -13.14 -5.91
N ILE A 153 3.28 -12.07 -5.91
CA ILE A 153 2.61 -11.57 -7.13
C ILE A 153 3.65 -11.26 -8.21
N GLN A 154 4.67 -10.48 -7.87
CA GLN A 154 5.71 -10.10 -8.82
C GLN A 154 6.44 -11.32 -9.41
N ASN A 155 6.76 -12.31 -8.57
CA ASN A 155 7.48 -13.51 -9.00
C ASN A 155 6.64 -14.43 -9.89
N GLU A 156 5.36 -14.58 -9.60
CA GLU A 156 4.46 -15.43 -10.40
C GLU A 156 4.14 -14.78 -11.76
N ALA A 157 3.73 -13.51 -11.76
CA ALA A 157 3.34 -12.80 -13.00
C ALA A 157 4.52 -12.20 -13.78
N LYS A 158 5.74 -12.16 -13.20
CA LYS A 158 6.91 -11.46 -13.78
C LYS A 158 6.66 -9.98 -14.02
N THR A 159 5.82 -9.37 -13.23
CA THR A 159 5.46 -7.95 -13.35
C THR A 159 6.66 -7.06 -13.09
N ASP A 160 6.81 -6.03 -13.92
CA ASP A 160 7.87 -5.02 -13.75
C ASP A 160 7.71 -4.27 -12.42
N GLY A 161 8.84 -3.95 -11.75
CA GLY A 161 8.85 -3.27 -10.47
C GLY A 161 8.15 -1.91 -10.49
N LYS A 162 8.27 -1.16 -11.58
CA LYS A 162 7.59 0.12 -11.76
C LYS A 162 6.07 -0.05 -11.78
N GLU A 163 5.56 -1.06 -12.48
CA GLU A 163 4.14 -1.39 -12.51
C GLU A 163 3.63 -1.84 -11.14
N MET A 164 4.41 -2.64 -10.40
CA MET A 164 4.05 -3.06 -9.04
C MET A 164 3.71 -1.86 -8.14
N PHE A 165 4.49 -0.78 -8.16
CA PHE A 165 4.22 0.43 -7.40
C PHE A 165 3.04 1.26 -7.95
N GLN A 166 2.67 1.12 -9.23
CA GLN A 166 1.49 1.76 -9.81
C GLN A 166 0.19 1.05 -9.43
N VAL A 167 0.25 -0.28 -9.27
CA VAL A 167 -0.94 -1.09 -8.99
C VAL A 167 -1.14 -1.30 -7.50
N PHE A 168 -0.06 -1.63 -6.77
CA PHE A 168 -0.14 -2.06 -5.38
C PHE A 168 0.43 -1.02 -4.41
N ASN A 169 0.03 -1.13 -3.13
CA ASN A 169 0.53 -0.27 -2.06
C ASN A 169 1.95 -0.62 -1.58
N MET A 170 2.47 -1.78 -1.93
CA MET A 170 3.83 -2.24 -1.69
C MET A 170 4.33 -2.12 -0.24
N GLY A 171 3.42 -2.15 0.74
CA GLY A 171 3.77 -2.19 2.17
C GLY A 171 3.22 -1.03 3.01
N HIS A 172 2.92 0.11 2.43
CA HIS A 172 2.21 1.16 3.13
C HIS A 172 1.01 1.66 2.32
N ARG A 173 -0.14 1.74 2.98
CA ARG A 173 -1.40 2.07 2.31
C ARG A 173 -1.88 3.48 2.62
N LEU A 174 -1.49 4.02 3.76
CA LEU A 174 -1.85 5.38 4.13
C LEU A 174 -0.59 6.23 4.29
N GLU A 175 -0.60 7.38 3.63
CA GLU A 175 0.43 8.40 3.72
C GLU A 175 -0.15 9.64 4.40
N ILE A 176 0.59 10.20 5.34
CA ILE A 176 0.27 11.46 6.01
C ILE A 176 1.41 12.43 5.71
N TYR A 177 1.08 13.52 5.05
CA TYR A 177 1.99 14.62 4.73
C TYR A 177 1.91 15.65 5.85
N THR A 178 3.05 15.97 6.45
CA THR A 178 3.09 16.76 7.67
C THR A 178 4.43 17.48 7.85
N SER A 179 4.59 18.25 8.92
CA SER A 179 5.88 18.81 9.31
C SER A 179 6.80 17.75 9.92
N GLN A 180 8.12 18.01 9.93
CA GLN A 180 9.11 17.13 10.56
C GLN A 180 8.86 16.99 12.06
N GLU A 181 8.38 18.05 12.73
CA GLU A 181 8.13 18.09 14.18
C GLU A 181 6.96 17.19 14.57
N ALA A 182 5.89 17.14 13.76
CA ALA A 182 4.70 16.34 14.05
C ALA A 182 4.88 14.85 13.68
N ALA A 183 5.80 14.54 12.76
CA ALA A 183 5.96 13.19 12.22
C ALA A 183 6.20 12.13 13.31
N GLN A 184 7.07 12.41 14.28
CA GLN A 184 7.40 11.46 15.35
C GLN A 184 6.18 11.12 16.22
N GLY A 185 5.38 12.12 16.59
CA GLY A 185 4.16 11.90 17.35
C GLY A 185 3.11 11.08 16.61
N ILE A 186 2.98 11.28 15.29
CA ILE A 186 2.09 10.48 14.43
C ILE A 186 2.56 9.01 14.40
N ILE A 187 3.87 8.77 14.28
CA ILE A 187 4.46 7.44 14.31
C ILE A 187 4.19 6.75 15.66
N GLU A 188 4.34 7.45 16.76
CA GLU A 188 4.08 6.92 18.10
C GLU A 188 2.61 6.57 18.32
N ILE A 189 1.69 7.36 17.76
CA ILE A 189 0.27 7.01 17.76
C ILE A 189 0.02 5.70 16.98
N ALA A 190 0.59 5.54 15.79
CA ALA A 190 0.44 4.31 15.01
C ALA A 190 0.94 3.07 15.78
N LYS A 191 2.09 3.19 16.46
CA LYS A 191 2.66 2.13 17.29
C LYS A 191 1.75 1.69 18.44
N GLN A 192 0.95 2.58 19.03
CA GLN A 192 -0.04 2.21 20.06
C GLN A 192 -1.08 1.22 19.55
N PHE A 193 -1.30 1.16 18.26
CA PHE A 193 -2.20 0.22 17.59
C PHE A 193 -1.46 -0.97 16.96
N ASN A 194 -0.18 -1.16 17.27
CA ASN A 194 0.66 -2.18 16.65
C ASN A 194 0.71 -2.07 15.11
N ILE A 195 0.79 -0.85 14.61
CA ILE A 195 0.94 -0.56 13.18
C ILE A 195 2.31 0.08 12.98
N ASP A 196 3.15 -0.56 12.17
CA ASP A 196 4.43 0.00 11.78
C ASP A 196 4.22 1.31 11.01
N ALA A 197 5.00 2.31 11.37
CA ALA A 197 4.99 3.59 10.71
C ALA A 197 6.38 4.22 10.77
N GLN A 198 6.74 4.93 9.72
CA GLN A 198 8.00 5.68 9.65
C GLN A 198 7.89 6.84 8.68
N VAL A 199 8.85 7.77 8.74
CA VAL A 199 9.04 8.74 7.67
C VAL A 199 9.60 7.98 6.45
N ILE A 200 8.79 7.91 5.40
CA ILE A 200 9.11 7.16 4.16
C ILE A 200 9.72 8.03 3.07
N GLY A 201 9.72 9.34 3.26
CA GLY A 201 10.21 10.29 2.28
C GLY A 201 9.84 11.73 2.62
N HIS A 202 10.00 12.59 1.63
CA HIS A 202 9.79 14.04 1.76
C HIS A 202 9.33 14.66 0.45
N VAL A 203 9.04 15.94 0.48
CA VAL A 203 8.55 16.74 -0.64
C VAL A 203 9.51 17.88 -0.92
N GLU A 204 9.92 18.05 -2.17
CA GLU A 204 10.76 19.14 -2.65
C GLU A 204 10.01 20.04 -3.65
N GLU A 205 10.53 21.24 -3.89
CA GLU A 205 10.06 22.11 -4.97
C GLU A 205 10.34 21.48 -6.34
N TYR A 206 9.43 21.68 -7.29
CA TYR A 206 9.61 21.23 -8.65
C TYR A 206 8.86 22.12 -9.64
N ASP A 207 9.57 22.95 -10.37
CA ASP A 207 8.99 23.99 -11.24
C ASP A 207 8.36 23.46 -12.54
N ASN A 208 8.62 22.17 -12.87
CA ASN A 208 8.15 21.56 -14.12
C ASN A 208 6.89 20.70 -13.92
N GLY A 209 6.00 21.07 -13.02
CA GLY A 209 4.75 20.37 -12.75
C GLY A 209 4.85 19.44 -11.54
N LYS A 210 4.82 18.14 -11.71
CA LYS A 210 4.86 17.17 -10.61
C LYS A 210 5.72 15.96 -10.98
N LYS A 211 6.46 15.46 -9.99
CA LYS A 211 7.33 14.28 -10.14
C LYS A 211 7.20 13.39 -8.91
N LEU A 212 7.33 12.09 -9.10
CA LEU A 212 7.49 11.13 -8.02
C LEU A 212 8.71 10.26 -8.29
N THR A 213 9.62 10.18 -7.33
CA THR A 213 10.72 9.20 -7.31
C THR A 213 10.49 8.22 -6.16
N ILE A 214 10.55 6.94 -6.47
CA ILE A 214 10.49 5.85 -5.49
C ILE A 214 11.83 5.13 -5.54
N ASP A 215 12.57 5.16 -4.43
CA ASP A 215 13.78 4.38 -4.22
C ASP A 215 13.49 3.24 -3.26
N SER A 216 13.65 2.01 -3.73
CA SER A 216 13.21 0.81 -3.03
C SER A 216 14.22 -0.33 -3.16
N SER A 217 13.99 -1.42 -2.41
CA SER A 217 14.81 -2.63 -2.47
C SER A 217 14.76 -3.36 -3.82
N ILE A 218 13.79 -3.03 -4.68
CA ILE A 218 13.64 -3.66 -6.01
C ILE A 218 13.98 -2.70 -7.17
N GLY A 219 14.47 -1.51 -6.86
CA GLY A 219 14.92 -0.53 -7.84
C GLY A 219 14.43 0.88 -7.56
N THR A 220 14.93 1.84 -8.36
CA THR A 220 14.52 3.24 -8.33
C THR A 220 13.66 3.55 -9.54
N PHE A 221 12.49 4.14 -9.31
CA PHE A 221 11.49 4.40 -10.34
C PHE A 221 11.04 5.86 -10.33
N GLU A 222 10.87 6.42 -11.52
CA GLU A 222 10.36 7.79 -11.72
C GLU A 222 9.00 7.77 -12.44
N TYR A 223 8.10 8.67 -12.02
CA TYR A 223 6.75 8.84 -12.55
C TYR A 223 6.41 10.30 -12.74
#